data_c216757720810f1e30a24922553f99d4
#
_entry.id   c216757720810f1e30a24922553f99d4
#
_cell.length_a   1.000
_cell.length_b   1.000
_cell.length_c   1.000
_cell.angle_alpha   90.00
_cell.angle_beta   90.00
_cell.angle_gamma   90.00
#
_symmetry.space_group_name_H-M   'P 1'
#
loop_
_entity.id
_entity.type
_entity.pdbx_description
1 polymer ?
#
loop_
_entity_poly.entity_id
_entity_poly.type
_entity_poly.pdbx_seq_one_letter_code
_entity_poly.pdbx_strand_id
1 'polypeptide(L)'
;LKLGPKKKNPVPPSTRNMSALRLLARRQLRTGWSTCGSCTFRSKATVAAEEAMETKWSYVAFAKAYPSANNLIIATVKTSAADLVAQCVIERKPITEVDWKRNLVFCLFGAAYLGAFQYWYQVNVFKRMFTGVEKFTTQPWAAKLRDGPGLMALGAQTAVDLGMLTFVYLPTFYVFKAGVFSNSLDPSAWVSNGIGNYTKNWNKDVYDVFRVWGPADLVCFSVPLWLRLPVRHIVSFVWTAYLSFARGANK
;
A
#
# COMPACT_ATOMS: atom_id res chain seq x y z
N LEU A 1 22.27 23.11 32.17
CA LEU A 1 21.96 22.18 31.05
C LEU A 1 22.66 20.86 31.33
N LYS A 2 21.93 19.84 31.83
CA LYS A 2 22.44 18.48 32.05
C LYS A 2 22.10 17.64 30.80
N LEU A 3 23.13 17.26 30.07
CA LEU A 3 23.04 16.29 28.95
C LEU A 3 22.79 14.87 29.53
N GLY A 4 21.66 14.25 29.18
CA GLY A 4 21.34 12.88 29.53
C GLY A 4 22.14 11.85 28.69
N PRO A 5 22.31 10.60 29.16
CA PRO A 5 23.18 9.62 28.55
C PRO A 5 22.65 9.12 27.19
N LYS A 6 23.52 9.10 26.17
CA LYS A 6 23.26 8.54 24.84
C LYS A 6 23.00 7.03 24.96
N LYS A 7 21.82 6.57 24.51
CA LYS A 7 21.52 5.16 24.31
C LYS A 7 22.42 4.60 23.19
N LYS A 8 23.27 3.63 23.54
CA LYS A 8 24.05 2.85 22.58
C LYS A 8 23.11 1.90 21.79
N ASN A 9 23.18 1.97 20.48
CA ASN A 9 22.51 1.01 19.61
C ASN A 9 23.16 -0.36 19.75
N PRO A 10 22.39 -1.48 19.75
CA PRO A 10 22.97 -2.83 19.79
C PRO A 10 23.71 -3.11 18.48
N VAL A 11 24.96 -3.54 18.61
CA VAL A 11 25.83 -4.00 17.52
C VAL A 11 25.30 -5.35 17.01
N PRO A 12 25.13 -5.54 15.68
CA PRO A 12 24.71 -6.85 15.14
C PRO A 12 25.76 -7.92 15.41
N PRO A 13 25.36 -9.17 15.72
CA PRO A 13 26.31 -10.26 16.01
C PRO A 13 27.18 -10.57 14.80
N SER A 14 28.49 -10.67 15.05
CA SER A 14 29.52 -10.98 14.07
C SER A 14 29.25 -12.34 13.38
N THR A 15 29.42 -12.37 12.06
CA THR A 15 29.28 -13.56 11.18
C THR A 15 30.13 -14.75 11.58
N ARG A 16 31.16 -14.56 12.40
CA ARG A 16 32.03 -15.64 12.95
C ARG A 16 31.30 -16.58 13.93
N ASN A 17 30.27 -16.09 14.64
CA ASN A 17 29.54 -16.94 15.61
C ASN A 17 28.48 -17.84 14.95
N MET A 18 28.08 -17.58 13.73
CA MET A 18 27.11 -18.42 13.01
C MET A 18 27.68 -19.76 12.56
N SER A 19 28.99 -19.82 12.28
CA SER A 19 29.68 -21.08 11.86
C SER A 19 29.84 -22.04 13.01
N ALA A 20 30.16 -21.55 14.20
CA ALA A 20 30.31 -22.38 15.40
C ALA A 20 28.97 -22.98 15.88
N LEU A 21 27.89 -22.21 15.80
CA LEU A 21 26.54 -22.70 16.12
C LEU A 21 26.04 -23.77 15.13
N ARG A 22 26.39 -23.67 13.84
CA ARG A 22 26.08 -24.71 12.84
C ARG A 22 26.84 -26.02 13.05
N LEU A 23 28.07 -25.95 13.52
CA LEU A 23 28.89 -27.15 13.86
C LEU A 23 28.41 -27.83 15.14
N LEU A 24 27.99 -27.09 16.15
CA LEU A 24 27.42 -27.64 17.38
C LEU A 24 26.06 -28.31 17.15
N ALA A 25 25.19 -27.70 16.33
CA ALA A 25 23.92 -28.30 15.95
C ALA A 25 24.08 -29.61 15.17
N ARG A 26 25.08 -29.72 14.26
CA ARG A 26 25.38 -30.97 13.55
C ARG A 26 25.97 -32.09 14.45
N ARG A 27 26.65 -31.74 15.52
CA ARG A 27 27.22 -32.72 16.46
C ARG A 27 26.16 -33.32 17.39
N GLN A 28 25.14 -32.57 17.78
CA GLN A 28 24.04 -33.08 18.61
C GLN A 28 23.03 -33.95 17.83
N LEU A 29 22.96 -33.84 16.51
CA LEU A 29 22.09 -34.68 15.68
C LEU A 29 22.60 -36.14 15.49
N ARG A 30 23.84 -36.45 15.94
CA ARG A 30 24.44 -37.82 15.78
C ARG A 30 24.26 -38.73 16.98
N THR A 31 23.77 -38.28 18.11
CA THR A 31 23.78 -39.09 19.36
C THR A 31 22.41 -39.33 19.99
N GLY A 32 21.36 -39.38 19.23
CA GLY A 32 20.02 -39.49 19.81
C GLY A 32 19.06 -40.49 19.15
N TRP A 33 19.54 -41.69 18.79
CA TRP A 33 18.63 -42.78 18.44
C TRP A 33 18.70 -43.87 19.51
N SER A 34 17.82 -43.78 20.51
CA SER A 34 17.48 -44.88 21.39
C SER A 34 16.13 -45.42 20.94
N THR A 35 16.16 -46.59 20.33
CA THR A 35 14.96 -47.37 20.02
C THR A 35 14.43 -48.02 21.28
N CYS A 36 13.32 -47.53 21.80
CA CYS A 36 12.44 -48.25 22.70
C CYS A 36 11.05 -48.28 22.08
N GLY A 37 10.42 -49.45 22.11
CA GLY A 37 9.25 -49.79 21.34
C GLY A 37 8.06 -48.80 21.49
N SER A 38 7.47 -48.54 20.37
CA SER A 38 6.09 -48.10 20.18
C SER A 38 5.65 -46.69 20.62
N CYS A 39 6.60 -45.74 20.86
CA CYS A 39 6.25 -44.30 20.91
C CYS A 39 7.42 -43.48 20.37
N THR A 40 7.25 -42.89 19.19
CA THR A 40 8.20 -41.87 18.68
C THR A 40 8.07 -40.60 19.50
N PHE A 41 8.86 -40.50 20.58
CA PHE A 41 8.98 -39.29 21.37
C PHE A 41 9.83 -38.29 20.59
N ARG A 42 9.18 -37.41 19.82
CA ARG A 42 9.88 -36.34 19.11
C ARG A 42 10.44 -35.36 20.16
N SER A 43 11.76 -35.29 20.30
CA SER A 43 12.43 -34.43 21.27
C SER A 43 12.00 -32.99 21.05
N LYS A 44 11.69 -32.23 22.16
CA LYS A 44 11.40 -30.79 22.10
C LYS A 44 12.48 -29.99 21.36
N ALA A 45 13.72 -30.46 21.37
CA ALA A 45 14.86 -29.89 20.64
C ALA A 45 14.75 -30.08 19.11
N THR A 46 14.18 -31.21 18.63
CA THR A 46 13.93 -31.43 17.19
C THR A 46 12.76 -30.63 16.70
N VAL A 47 11.70 -30.42 17.50
CA VAL A 47 10.58 -29.57 17.17
C VAL A 47 11.01 -28.10 17.13
N ALA A 48 11.79 -27.65 18.12
CA ALA A 48 12.32 -26.29 18.13
C ALA A 48 13.34 -26.03 17.00
N ALA A 49 14.12 -27.03 16.60
CA ALA A 49 15.06 -26.93 15.47
C ALA A 49 14.33 -26.94 14.12
N GLU A 50 13.21 -27.65 14.02
CA GLU A 50 12.35 -27.66 12.83
C GLU A 50 11.54 -26.38 12.74
N GLU A 51 11.04 -25.85 13.85
CA GLU A 51 10.43 -24.50 13.94
C GLU A 51 11.43 -23.37 13.62
N ALA A 52 12.69 -23.52 14.03
CA ALA A 52 13.76 -22.56 13.69
C ALA A 52 14.27 -22.70 12.24
N MET A 53 14.08 -23.85 11.60
CA MET A 53 14.46 -24.10 10.21
C MET A 53 13.32 -23.87 9.23
N GLU A 54 12.09 -23.89 9.68
CA GLU A 54 10.95 -23.27 9.02
C GLU A 54 10.98 -21.75 9.31
N THR A 55 11.95 -21.04 8.80
CA THR A 55 11.80 -19.61 8.51
C THR A 55 10.77 -19.53 7.38
N LYS A 56 9.53 -19.88 7.74
CA LYS A 56 8.37 -19.63 6.87
C LYS A 56 8.43 -18.17 6.51
N TRP A 57 8.52 -17.89 5.23
CA TRP A 57 8.30 -16.57 4.68
C TRP A 57 7.01 -16.03 5.29
N SER A 58 7.13 -15.26 6.35
CA SER A 58 5.97 -14.63 6.99
C SER A 58 5.74 -13.32 6.28
N TYR A 59 4.62 -13.21 5.57
CA TYR A 59 4.17 -11.94 4.99
C TYR A 59 4.20 -10.80 6.03
N VAL A 60 3.81 -11.08 7.27
CA VAL A 60 3.82 -10.09 8.37
C VAL A 60 5.24 -9.62 8.69
N ALA A 61 6.22 -10.55 8.69
CA ALA A 61 7.63 -10.18 8.90
C ALA A 61 8.17 -9.34 7.75
N PHE A 62 7.88 -9.71 6.50
CA PHE A 62 8.23 -8.93 5.32
C PHE A 62 7.59 -7.53 5.34
N ALA A 63 6.29 -7.44 5.59
CA ALA A 63 5.57 -6.17 5.63
C ALA A 63 6.09 -5.21 6.72
N LYS A 64 6.54 -5.76 7.87
CA LYS A 64 7.15 -4.98 8.94
C LYS A 64 8.59 -4.55 8.61
N ALA A 65 9.37 -5.43 7.97
CA ALA A 65 10.77 -5.14 7.62
C ALA A 65 10.89 -4.17 6.44
N TYR A 66 9.98 -4.28 5.46
CA TYR A 66 10.01 -3.51 4.20
C TYR A 66 8.66 -2.87 3.88
N PRO A 67 8.16 -1.92 4.69
CA PRO A 67 6.82 -1.38 4.55
C PRO A 67 6.60 -0.64 3.22
N SER A 68 7.59 0.07 2.71
CA SER A 68 7.52 0.75 1.40
C SER A 68 7.48 -0.23 0.23
N ALA A 69 8.31 -1.28 0.26
CA ALA A 69 8.29 -2.32 -0.78
C ALA A 69 6.97 -3.09 -0.77
N ASN A 70 6.47 -3.43 0.41
CA ASN A 70 5.16 -4.07 0.58
C ASN A 70 4.03 -3.19 0.00
N ASN A 71 4.02 -1.89 0.30
CA ASN A 71 3.03 -0.97 -0.25
C ASN A 71 3.14 -0.85 -1.78
N LEU A 72 4.36 -0.82 -2.32
CA LEU A 72 4.61 -0.79 -3.77
C LEU A 72 4.01 -2.01 -4.47
N ILE A 73 4.29 -3.21 -3.95
CA ILE A 73 3.77 -4.48 -4.51
C ILE A 73 2.25 -4.50 -4.45
N ILE A 74 1.66 -4.20 -3.28
CA ILE A 74 0.20 -4.20 -3.10
C ILE A 74 -0.46 -3.19 -4.04
N ALA A 75 0.07 -1.97 -4.14
CA ALA A 75 -0.49 -0.94 -4.99
C ALA A 75 -0.45 -1.36 -6.47
N THR A 76 0.66 -1.92 -6.94
CA THR A 76 0.81 -2.38 -8.32
C THR A 76 -0.15 -3.51 -8.65
N VAL A 77 -0.17 -4.57 -7.83
CA VAL A 77 -1.06 -5.73 -8.04
C VAL A 77 -2.53 -5.30 -7.98
N LYS A 78 -2.88 -4.48 -7.00
CA LYS A 78 -4.25 -3.98 -6.83
C LYS A 78 -4.73 -3.19 -8.04
N THR A 79 -3.93 -2.28 -8.56
CA THR A 79 -4.33 -1.44 -9.71
C THR A 79 -4.41 -2.23 -11.01
N SER A 80 -3.50 -3.17 -11.22
CA SER A 80 -3.58 -4.12 -12.33
C SER A 80 -4.85 -4.98 -12.26
N ALA A 81 -5.13 -5.57 -11.09
CA ALA A 81 -6.33 -6.36 -10.88
C ALA A 81 -7.62 -5.55 -11.07
N ALA A 82 -7.65 -4.29 -10.60
CA ALA A 82 -8.79 -3.41 -10.79
C ALA A 82 -9.08 -3.10 -12.27
N ASP A 83 -8.03 -2.90 -13.06
CA ASP A 83 -8.16 -2.73 -14.50
C ASP A 83 -8.64 -4.01 -15.19
N LEU A 84 -8.12 -5.18 -14.81
CA LEU A 84 -8.59 -6.46 -15.34
C LEU A 84 -10.07 -6.70 -14.99
N VAL A 85 -10.51 -6.35 -13.77
CA VAL A 85 -11.93 -6.40 -13.40
C VAL A 85 -12.76 -5.45 -14.28
N ALA A 86 -12.26 -4.23 -14.55
CA ALA A 86 -12.93 -3.31 -15.44
C ALA A 86 -13.08 -3.89 -16.86
N GLN A 87 -12.03 -4.47 -17.42
CA GLN A 87 -12.04 -5.04 -18.77
C GLN A 87 -12.88 -6.32 -18.85
N CYS A 88 -12.64 -7.29 -17.96
CA CYS A 88 -13.24 -8.62 -18.07
C CYS A 88 -14.67 -8.69 -17.50
N VAL A 89 -14.95 -7.95 -16.40
CA VAL A 89 -16.23 -8.03 -15.70
C VAL A 89 -17.19 -6.93 -16.14
N ILE A 90 -16.72 -5.67 -16.17
CA ILE A 90 -17.58 -4.51 -16.49
C ILE A 90 -17.78 -4.39 -18.00
N GLU A 91 -16.69 -4.45 -18.79
CA GLU A 91 -16.74 -4.37 -20.25
C GLU A 91 -17.02 -5.72 -20.91
N ARG A 92 -17.02 -6.83 -20.13
CA ARG A 92 -17.30 -8.21 -20.57
C ARG A 92 -16.36 -8.69 -21.69
N LYS A 93 -15.14 -8.24 -21.72
CA LYS A 93 -14.14 -8.71 -22.68
C LYS A 93 -13.61 -10.09 -22.29
N PRO A 94 -13.44 -11.02 -23.22
CA PRO A 94 -12.73 -12.26 -22.96
C PRO A 94 -11.25 -11.97 -22.64
N ILE A 95 -10.60 -12.86 -21.88
CA ILE A 95 -9.18 -12.68 -21.47
C ILE A 95 -8.24 -12.53 -22.68
N THR A 96 -8.61 -13.13 -23.81
CA THR A 96 -7.84 -13.04 -25.07
C THR A 96 -7.85 -11.65 -25.71
N GLU A 97 -8.84 -10.81 -25.36
CA GLU A 97 -9.02 -9.46 -25.91
C GLU A 97 -8.69 -8.36 -24.89
N VAL A 98 -8.01 -8.72 -23.79
CA VAL A 98 -7.57 -7.75 -22.78
C VAL A 98 -6.56 -6.79 -23.39
N ASP A 99 -6.80 -5.49 -23.21
CA ASP A 99 -5.84 -4.43 -23.58
C ASP A 99 -4.72 -4.35 -22.53
N TRP A 100 -3.65 -5.11 -22.78
CA TRP A 100 -2.47 -5.15 -21.91
C TRP A 100 -1.72 -3.81 -21.86
N LYS A 101 -1.81 -2.96 -22.91
CA LYS A 101 -1.24 -1.62 -22.90
C LYS A 101 -1.94 -0.74 -21.87
N ARG A 102 -3.25 -0.82 -21.79
CA ARG A 102 -4.07 -0.18 -20.75
C ARG A 102 -3.71 -0.71 -19.37
N ASN A 103 -3.60 -2.03 -19.20
CA ASN A 103 -3.21 -2.63 -17.94
C ASN A 103 -1.81 -2.14 -17.49
N LEU A 104 -0.87 -2.00 -18.41
CA LEU A 104 0.46 -1.45 -18.13
C LEU A 104 0.39 -0.01 -17.58
N VAL A 105 -0.52 0.85 -18.08
CA VAL A 105 -0.74 2.19 -17.49
C VAL A 105 -1.08 2.07 -16.01
N PHE A 106 -2.00 1.19 -15.66
CA PHE A 106 -2.43 1.00 -14.27
C PHE A 106 -1.34 0.36 -13.41
N CYS A 107 -0.54 -0.55 -13.94
CA CYS A 107 0.63 -1.10 -13.25
C CYS A 107 1.66 0.00 -12.93
N LEU A 108 2.08 0.75 -13.93
CA LEU A 108 3.10 1.80 -13.79
C LEU A 108 2.60 2.93 -12.87
N PHE A 109 1.38 3.37 -13.05
CA PHE A 109 0.75 4.38 -12.20
C PHE A 109 0.57 3.87 -10.76
N GLY A 110 0.15 2.62 -10.60
CA GLY A 110 0.03 1.95 -9.31
C GLY A 110 1.36 1.90 -8.57
N ALA A 111 2.44 1.53 -9.25
CA ALA A 111 3.77 1.49 -8.68
C ALA A 111 4.30 2.90 -8.33
N ALA A 112 4.36 3.78 -9.32
CA ALA A 112 5.02 5.08 -9.18
C ALA A 112 4.22 6.03 -8.28
N TYR A 113 2.92 6.17 -8.55
CA TYR A 113 2.11 7.13 -7.80
C TYR A 113 1.59 6.53 -6.48
N LEU A 114 0.79 5.47 -6.53
CA LEU A 114 0.15 4.92 -5.34
C LEU A 114 1.13 4.17 -4.43
N GLY A 115 2.07 3.44 -5.01
CA GLY A 115 3.06 2.66 -4.27
C GLY A 115 4.18 3.52 -3.68
N ALA A 116 4.82 4.37 -4.47
CA ALA A 116 5.99 5.15 -4.05
C ALA A 116 5.60 6.54 -3.54
N PHE A 117 5.05 7.40 -4.41
CA PHE A 117 4.81 8.81 -4.07
C PHE A 117 3.76 8.98 -2.96
N GLN A 118 2.61 8.33 -3.08
CA GLN A 118 1.54 8.47 -2.09
C GLN A 118 1.95 7.93 -0.72
N TYR A 119 2.72 6.83 -0.68
CA TYR A 119 3.27 6.32 0.58
C TYR A 119 4.21 7.32 1.23
N TRP A 120 5.16 7.87 0.46
CA TRP A 120 6.08 8.90 0.94
C TRP A 120 5.32 10.13 1.46
N TYR A 121 4.34 10.60 0.70
CA TYR A 121 3.49 11.74 1.07
C TYR A 121 2.75 11.48 2.40
N GLN A 122 2.09 10.35 2.53
CA GLN A 122 1.31 9.99 3.73
C GLN A 122 2.20 9.90 4.97
N VAL A 123 3.39 9.32 4.85
CA VAL A 123 4.29 9.10 5.99
C VAL A 123 5.05 10.36 6.38
N ASN A 124 5.50 11.16 5.41
CA ASN A 124 6.41 12.27 5.66
C ASN A 124 5.72 13.64 5.71
N VAL A 125 4.65 13.84 4.96
CA VAL A 125 3.96 15.13 4.85
C VAL A 125 2.65 15.10 5.62
N PHE A 126 1.71 14.27 5.21
CA PHE A 126 0.37 14.24 5.77
C PHE A 126 0.36 13.97 7.29
N LYS A 127 1.14 13.00 7.75
CA LYS A 127 1.27 12.68 9.18
C LYS A 127 1.81 13.86 10.00
N ARG A 128 2.69 14.70 9.43
CA ARG A 128 3.22 15.90 10.10
C ARG A 128 2.22 17.05 10.12
N MET A 129 1.39 17.17 9.09
CA MET A 129 0.34 18.20 9.03
C MET A 129 -0.77 17.96 10.05
N PHE A 130 -1.10 16.69 10.30
CA PHE A 130 -2.22 16.29 11.14
C PHE A 130 -1.74 15.47 12.35
N THR A 131 -1.14 16.16 13.32
CA THR A 131 -0.74 15.59 14.61
C THR A 131 -1.93 15.53 15.57
N GLY A 132 -1.99 14.51 16.43
CA GLY A 132 -3.01 14.42 17.50
C GLY A 132 -4.38 13.90 17.08
N VAL A 133 -4.58 13.52 15.82
CA VAL A 133 -5.86 12.96 15.34
C VAL A 133 -6.20 11.58 15.93
N GLU A 134 -5.24 10.87 16.53
CA GLU A 134 -5.46 9.57 17.15
C GLU A 134 -6.52 9.60 18.27
N LYS A 135 -6.51 10.67 19.08
CA LYS A 135 -7.50 10.86 20.15
C LYS A 135 -8.92 10.91 19.57
N PHE A 136 -9.13 11.67 18.49
CA PHE A 136 -10.43 11.76 17.82
C PHE A 136 -10.87 10.41 17.23
N THR A 137 -9.96 9.68 16.57
CA THR A 137 -10.30 8.42 15.89
C THR A 137 -10.68 7.30 16.86
N THR A 138 -10.20 7.32 18.09
CA THR A 138 -10.50 6.30 19.12
C THR A 138 -11.74 6.62 19.95
N GLN A 139 -12.31 7.81 19.83
CA GLN A 139 -13.54 8.20 20.56
C GLN A 139 -14.77 7.41 20.06
N PRO A 140 -15.77 7.17 20.91
CA PRO A 140 -17.07 6.66 20.47
C PRO A 140 -17.79 7.70 19.60
N TRP A 141 -18.64 7.24 18.66
CA TRP A 141 -19.30 8.10 17.67
C TRP A 141 -20.07 9.29 18.28
N ALA A 142 -20.77 9.07 19.41
CA ALA A 142 -21.49 10.12 20.10
C ALA A 142 -20.58 11.25 20.62
N ALA A 143 -19.35 10.92 21.04
CA ALA A 143 -18.36 11.89 21.47
C ALA A 143 -17.73 12.62 20.27
N LYS A 144 -17.45 11.92 19.17
CA LYS A 144 -16.92 12.52 17.93
C LYS A 144 -17.82 13.63 17.40
N LEU A 145 -19.15 13.42 17.38
CA LEU A 145 -20.11 14.41 16.91
C LEU A 145 -20.15 15.69 17.77
N ARG A 146 -19.62 15.63 18.99
CA ARG A 146 -19.51 16.79 19.89
C ARG A 146 -18.12 17.40 19.97
N ASP A 147 -17.12 16.76 19.33
CA ASP A 147 -15.73 17.22 19.30
C ASP A 147 -15.53 18.15 18.09
N GLY A 148 -15.88 19.43 18.26
CA GLY A 148 -15.74 20.43 17.19
C GLY A 148 -14.34 20.54 16.60
N PRO A 149 -13.26 20.64 17.41
CA PRO A 149 -11.89 20.63 16.90
C PRO A 149 -11.55 19.36 16.13
N GLY A 150 -11.99 18.19 16.60
CA GLY A 150 -11.79 16.92 15.91
C GLY A 150 -12.52 16.85 14.57
N LEU A 151 -13.76 17.34 14.50
CA LEU A 151 -14.52 17.44 13.24
C LEU A 151 -13.89 18.42 12.25
N MET A 152 -13.36 19.54 12.74
CA MET A 152 -12.63 20.48 11.88
C MET A 152 -11.35 19.84 11.31
N ALA A 153 -10.58 19.11 12.14
CA ALA A 153 -9.42 18.37 11.68
C ALA A 153 -9.78 17.27 10.67
N LEU A 154 -10.90 16.56 10.87
CA LEU A 154 -11.44 15.58 9.93
C LEU A 154 -11.77 16.24 8.58
N GLY A 155 -12.50 17.37 8.59
CA GLY A 155 -12.81 18.13 7.39
C GLY A 155 -11.56 18.61 6.65
N ALA A 156 -10.56 19.13 7.39
CA ALA A 156 -9.29 19.56 6.82
C ALA A 156 -8.51 18.41 6.18
N GLN A 157 -8.46 17.23 6.83
CA GLN A 157 -7.83 16.03 6.24
C GLN A 157 -8.50 15.62 4.94
N THR A 158 -9.83 15.58 4.93
CA THR A 158 -10.63 15.27 3.74
C THR A 158 -10.40 16.29 2.63
N ALA A 159 -10.39 17.59 2.95
CA ALA A 159 -10.16 18.64 1.95
C ALA A 159 -8.75 18.55 1.33
N VAL A 160 -7.72 18.30 2.14
CA VAL A 160 -6.35 18.13 1.65
C VAL A 160 -6.23 16.88 0.77
N ASP A 161 -6.84 15.77 1.15
CA ASP A 161 -6.79 14.53 0.34
C ASP A 161 -7.55 14.70 -0.99
N LEU A 162 -8.74 15.30 -0.97
CA LEU A 162 -9.49 15.64 -2.19
C LEU A 162 -8.72 16.60 -3.11
N GLY A 163 -8.03 17.59 -2.53
CA GLY A 163 -7.11 18.44 -3.25
C GLY A 163 -5.97 17.67 -3.92
N MET A 164 -5.34 16.75 -3.20
CA MET A 164 -4.29 15.87 -3.74
C MET A 164 -4.83 14.97 -4.85
N LEU A 165 -6.03 14.42 -4.70
CA LEU A 165 -6.66 13.60 -5.73
C LEU A 165 -6.97 14.42 -6.99
N THR A 166 -7.45 15.64 -6.84
CA THR A 166 -7.82 16.52 -7.94
C THR A 166 -6.59 17.10 -8.65
N PHE A 167 -5.66 17.70 -7.92
CA PHE A 167 -4.57 18.48 -8.51
C PHE A 167 -3.28 17.70 -8.77
N VAL A 168 -3.12 16.53 -8.19
CA VAL A 168 -1.90 15.72 -8.36
C VAL A 168 -2.21 14.34 -8.92
N TYR A 169 -3.12 13.58 -8.31
CA TYR A 169 -3.42 12.21 -8.72
C TYR A 169 -3.99 12.14 -10.16
N LEU A 170 -5.07 12.85 -10.43
CA LEU A 170 -5.71 12.81 -11.75
C LEU A 170 -4.80 13.32 -12.87
N PRO A 171 -4.17 14.51 -12.78
CA PRO A 171 -3.24 14.96 -13.80
C PRO A 171 -2.12 13.96 -14.07
N THR A 172 -1.52 13.41 -12.99
CA THR A 172 -0.45 12.41 -13.11
C THR A 172 -0.94 11.16 -13.83
N PHE A 173 -2.14 10.66 -13.52
CA PHE A 173 -2.75 9.54 -14.24
C PHE A 173 -2.87 9.81 -15.74
N TYR A 174 -3.36 10.99 -16.12
CA TYR A 174 -3.50 11.37 -17.53
C TYR A 174 -2.15 11.51 -18.25
N VAL A 175 -1.11 11.99 -17.56
CA VAL A 175 0.26 12.04 -18.11
C VAL A 175 0.82 10.64 -18.32
N PHE A 176 0.68 9.73 -17.34
CA PHE A 176 1.09 8.33 -17.51
C PHE A 176 0.36 7.67 -18.68
N LYS A 177 -0.96 7.87 -18.77
CA LYS A 177 -1.73 7.37 -19.90
C LYS A 177 -1.22 7.92 -21.23
N ALA A 178 -1.02 9.22 -21.32
CA ALA A 178 -0.48 9.86 -22.52
C ALA A 178 0.89 9.29 -22.89
N GLY A 179 1.78 9.07 -21.93
CA GLY A 179 3.10 8.49 -22.15
C GLY A 179 3.05 7.07 -22.72
N VAL A 180 2.22 6.20 -22.16
CA VAL A 180 2.12 4.80 -22.62
C VAL A 180 1.44 4.67 -23.99
N PHE A 181 0.45 5.51 -24.27
CA PHE A 181 -0.28 5.46 -25.54
C PHE A 181 0.31 6.36 -26.64
N SER A 182 1.24 7.28 -26.29
CA SER A 182 1.97 8.04 -27.32
C SER A 182 2.98 7.14 -28.03
N ASN A 183 3.21 7.42 -29.28
CA ASN A 183 4.31 6.82 -30.04
C ASN A 183 5.59 7.68 -29.94
N SER A 184 5.60 8.69 -29.05
CA SER A 184 6.72 9.59 -28.83
C SER A 184 7.37 9.31 -27.47
N LEU A 185 8.68 9.40 -27.40
CA LEU A 185 9.45 9.37 -26.15
C LEU A 185 9.66 10.76 -25.54
N ASP A 186 9.02 11.80 -26.11
CA ASP A 186 9.12 13.16 -25.61
C ASP A 186 8.24 13.39 -24.37
N PRO A 187 8.83 13.60 -23.17
CA PRO A 187 8.07 13.86 -21.95
C PRO A 187 7.22 15.14 -22.02
N SER A 188 7.64 16.14 -22.81
CA SER A 188 6.89 17.40 -22.95
C SER A 188 5.55 17.16 -23.66
N ALA A 189 5.54 16.28 -24.67
CA ALA A 189 4.34 15.86 -25.35
C ALA A 189 3.40 15.06 -24.43
N TRP A 190 3.96 14.21 -23.53
CA TRP A 190 3.13 13.46 -22.56
C TRP A 190 2.43 14.38 -21.58
N VAL A 191 3.17 15.37 -21.05
CA VAL A 191 2.61 16.36 -20.11
C VAL A 191 1.55 17.21 -20.82
N SER A 192 1.85 17.77 -21.98
CA SER A 192 0.91 18.62 -22.74
C SER A 192 -0.36 17.84 -23.08
N ASN A 193 -0.26 16.65 -23.65
CA ASN A 193 -1.40 15.81 -24.02
C ASN A 193 -2.16 15.32 -22.79
N GLY A 194 -1.46 14.92 -21.73
CA GLY A 194 -2.06 14.47 -20.48
C GLY A 194 -2.88 15.57 -19.81
N ILE A 195 -2.28 16.74 -19.61
CA ILE A 195 -2.96 17.89 -19.00
C ILE A 195 -4.10 18.37 -19.89
N GLY A 196 -3.92 18.45 -21.23
CA GLY A 196 -4.99 18.80 -22.16
C GLY A 196 -6.19 17.85 -22.08
N ASN A 197 -5.95 16.54 -21.94
CA ASN A 197 -7.03 15.57 -21.77
C ASN A 197 -7.68 15.66 -20.37
N TYR A 198 -6.90 15.95 -19.34
CA TYR A 198 -7.45 16.18 -18.01
C TYR A 198 -8.36 17.41 -17.96
N THR A 199 -7.94 18.53 -18.54
CA THR A 199 -8.75 19.76 -18.55
C THR A 199 -10.06 19.57 -19.31
N LYS A 200 -10.08 18.81 -20.40
CA LYS A 200 -11.31 18.46 -21.13
C LYS A 200 -12.30 17.66 -20.27
N ASN A 201 -11.82 16.82 -19.37
CA ASN A 201 -12.64 15.95 -18.52
C ASN A 201 -12.82 16.51 -17.10
N TRP A 202 -12.24 17.67 -16.78
CA TRP A 202 -12.16 18.28 -15.46
C TRP A 202 -13.46 18.20 -14.66
N ASN A 203 -14.53 18.76 -15.21
CA ASN A 203 -15.81 18.87 -14.49
C ASN A 203 -16.35 17.51 -14.05
N LYS A 204 -16.28 16.52 -14.94
CA LYS A 204 -16.76 15.17 -14.64
C LYS A 204 -15.85 14.45 -13.66
N ASP A 205 -14.54 14.52 -13.87
CA ASP A 205 -13.58 13.80 -13.04
C ASP A 205 -13.53 14.37 -11.62
N VAL A 206 -13.60 15.70 -11.47
CA VAL A 206 -13.68 16.34 -10.16
C VAL A 206 -14.98 15.97 -9.45
N TYR A 207 -16.10 16.02 -10.16
CA TYR A 207 -17.39 15.60 -9.59
C TYR A 207 -17.35 14.15 -9.09
N ASP A 208 -16.80 13.25 -9.89
CA ASP A 208 -16.69 11.82 -9.56
C ASP A 208 -15.73 11.60 -8.37
N VAL A 209 -14.61 12.34 -8.29
CA VAL A 209 -13.71 12.33 -7.13
C VAL A 209 -14.44 12.74 -5.87
N PHE A 210 -15.11 13.86 -5.88
CA PHE A 210 -15.83 14.36 -4.69
C PHE A 210 -16.94 13.41 -4.27
N ARG A 211 -17.68 12.86 -5.23
CA ARG A 211 -18.78 11.92 -4.97
C ARG A 211 -18.31 10.62 -4.31
N VAL A 212 -17.16 10.09 -4.73
CA VAL A 212 -16.64 8.81 -4.24
C VAL A 212 -15.73 9.02 -3.02
N TRP A 213 -14.74 9.90 -3.14
CA TRP A 213 -13.72 10.08 -2.10
C TRP A 213 -14.18 10.99 -0.96
N GLY A 214 -15.07 11.93 -1.18
CA GLY A 214 -15.59 12.77 -0.09
C GLY A 214 -16.16 11.94 1.06
N PRO A 215 -17.19 11.11 0.84
CA PRO A 215 -17.72 10.22 1.87
C PRO A 215 -16.70 9.18 2.36
N ALA A 216 -15.90 8.64 1.44
CA ALA A 216 -14.90 7.62 1.78
C ALA A 216 -13.82 8.16 2.73
N ASP A 217 -13.30 9.36 2.50
CA ASP A 217 -12.30 9.98 3.33
C ASP A 217 -12.84 10.39 4.70
N LEU A 218 -14.09 10.87 4.76
CA LEU A 218 -14.76 11.10 6.05
C LEU A 218 -14.81 9.83 6.90
N VAL A 219 -15.10 8.68 6.28
CA VAL A 219 -15.05 7.38 6.97
C VAL A 219 -13.60 6.99 7.30
N CYS A 220 -12.70 7.02 6.32
CA CYS A 220 -11.30 6.64 6.48
C CYS A 220 -10.59 7.43 7.59
N PHE A 221 -10.80 8.74 7.66
CA PHE A 221 -10.15 9.59 8.65
C PHE A 221 -10.86 9.62 10.01
N SER A 222 -12.09 9.12 10.08
CA SER A 222 -12.83 9.01 11.35
C SER A 222 -12.56 7.72 12.13
N VAL A 223 -12.00 6.69 11.49
CA VAL A 223 -11.74 5.39 12.11
C VAL A 223 -10.28 5.27 12.59
N PRO A 224 -9.99 4.35 13.56
CA PRO A 224 -8.63 4.07 14.01
C PRO A 224 -7.69 3.67 12.86
N LEU A 225 -6.41 3.97 13.01
CA LEU A 225 -5.40 3.81 11.95
C LEU A 225 -5.34 2.38 11.37
N TRP A 226 -5.53 1.35 12.22
CA TRP A 226 -5.51 -0.05 11.78
C TRP A 226 -6.68 -0.42 10.85
N LEU A 227 -7.83 0.26 11.00
CA LEU A 227 -9.01 0.05 10.15
C LEU A 227 -9.01 0.95 8.90
N ARG A 228 -8.31 2.07 8.96
CA ARG A 228 -8.20 3.04 7.87
C ARG A 228 -7.65 2.41 6.58
N LEU A 229 -6.56 1.64 6.69
CA LEU A 229 -5.93 1.02 5.51
C LEU A 229 -6.84 0.03 4.79
N PRO A 230 -7.49 -0.96 5.46
CA PRO A 230 -8.46 -1.84 4.80
C PRO A 230 -9.58 -1.08 4.07
N VAL A 231 -10.20 -0.10 4.73
CA VAL A 231 -11.26 0.72 4.12
C VAL A 231 -10.75 1.44 2.89
N ARG A 232 -9.60 2.13 3.00
CA ARG A 232 -9.00 2.86 1.89
C ARG A 232 -8.62 1.94 0.72
N HIS A 233 -8.15 0.73 0.98
CA HIS A 233 -7.83 -0.23 -0.08
C HIS A 233 -9.05 -0.70 -0.86
N ILE A 234 -10.17 -0.94 -0.18
CA ILE A 234 -11.43 -1.32 -0.83
C ILE A 234 -11.93 -0.19 -1.72
N VAL A 235 -12.05 1.03 -1.17
CA VAL A 235 -12.51 2.20 -1.93
C VAL A 235 -11.58 2.49 -3.12
N SER A 236 -10.27 2.44 -2.90
CA SER A 236 -9.28 2.65 -3.95
C SER A 236 -9.33 1.58 -5.04
N PHE A 237 -9.65 0.33 -4.72
CA PHE A 237 -9.84 -0.73 -5.71
C PHE A 237 -11.03 -0.43 -6.62
N VAL A 238 -12.19 -0.13 -6.02
CA VAL A 238 -13.42 0.22 -6.75
C VAL A 238 -13.21 1.48 -7.59
N TRP A 239 -12.58 2.51 -7.02
CA TRP A 239 -12.23 3.73 -7.75
C TRP A 239 -11.33 3.47 -8.95
N THR A 240 -10.31 2.64 -8.80
CA THR A 240 -9.39 2.31 -9.88
C THR A 240 -10.11 1.54 -11.00
N ALA A 241 -10.98 0.59 -10.65
CA ALA A 241 -11.79 -0.11 -11.64
C ALA A 241 -12.74 0.85 -12.38
N TYR A 242 -13.39 1.78 -11.67
CA TYR A 242 -14.18 2.84 -12.28
C TYR A 242 -13.36 3.75 -13.20
N LEU A 243 -12.20 4.22 -12.73
CA LEU A 243 -11.31 5.09 -13.51
C LEU A 243 -10.80 4.37 -14.78
N SER A 244 -10.49 3.09 -14.66
CA SER A 244 -10.13 2.25 -15.81
C SER A 244 -11.26 2.16 -16.82
N PHE A 245 -12.47 1.86 -16.39
CA PHE A 245 -13.64 1.80 -17.26
C PHE A 245 -13.93 3.16 -17.91
N ALA A 246 -13.94 4.24 -17.12
CA ALA A 246 -14.31 5.58 -17.59
C ALA A 246 -13.25 6.25 -18.47
N ARG A 247 -11.96 6.02 -18.18
CA ARG A 247 -10.83 6.77 -18.75
C ARG A 247 -9.67 5.90 -19.26
N GLY A 248 -9.68 4.59 -19.02
CA GLY A 248 -8.57 3.70 -19.36
C GLY A 248 -8.41 3.51 -20.85
N ALA A 249 -9.51 3.32 -21.58
CA ALA A 249 -9.46 3.14 -23.04
C ALA A 249 -8.93 4.40 -23.75
N ASN A 250 -8.20 4.17 -24.83
CA ASN A 250 -7.75 5.24 -25.71
C ASN A 250 -8.89 5.57 -26.69
N LYS A 251 -9.79 6.44 -26.26
CA LYS A 251 -10.89 6.98 -27.08
C LYS A 251 -10.58 8.41 -27.43
#